data_b838a83d5f097cda655ff488bef1b21e
#
_entry.id   b838a83d5f097cda655ff488bef1b21e
#
_cell.length_a   1.000
_cell.length_b   1.000
_cell.length_c   1.000
_cell.angle_alpha   90.00
_cell.angle_beta   90.00
_cell.angle_gamma   90.00
#
_symmetry.space_group_name_H-M   'P 1'
#
loop_
_entity.id
_entity.type
_entity.pdbx_description
1 polymer ?
#
loop_
_entity_poly.entity_id
_entity_poly.type
_entity_poly.pdbx_seq_one_letter_code
_entity_poly.pdbx_strand_id
1 'polypeptide(L)'
;MEKPMKLRMLSLALTAAALVCACSVRPVRAQATTLVFAVAEIHYVDTSGEAIDQSAEHRRRLREFEAAVRSDLAASGKIANAALECPPNACSVGDIHDSQLLGKAKEAGATHLLIGRFHKMSTLIQQAKFDVIDVKARKVVFDRYISFRGDNDAAWRRAESFLARQILDHGEW
;
A
#
# COMPACT_ATOMS: atom_id res chain seq x y z
N MET A 1 68.92 13.45 -76.48
CA MET A 1 68.20 14.66 -76.01
C MET A 1 66.75 14.41 -76.19
N GLU A 2 66.04 13.90 -75.17
CA GLU A 2 64.59 13.93 -75.09
C GLU A 2 64.19 13.55 -73.69
N LYS A 3 63.42 14.37 -73.05
CA LYS A 3 62.88 14.09 -71.69
C LYS A 3 61.66 13.23 -71.77
N PRO A 4 61.51 12.22 -70.90
CA PRO A 4 60.19 11.54 -70.74
C PRO A 4 59.39 12.28 -69.68
N MET A 5 58.18 12.53 -70.07
CA MET A 5 57.08 13.15 -69.32
C MET A 5 56.58 12.20 -68.22
N LYS A 6 56.64 12.66 -66.99
CA LYS A 6 56.12 11.86 -65.82
C LYS A 6 54.59 11.97 -65.73
N LEU A 7 53.93 10.87 -65.99
CA LEU A 7 52.49 10.67 -65.79
C LEU A 7 52.18 10.56 -64.29
N ARG A 8 51.54 11.58 -63.74
CA ARG A 8 51.04 11.55 -62.36
C ARG A 8 49.69 10.81 -62.31
N MET A 9 49.71 9.59 -61.78
CA MET A 9 48.48 8.89 -61.40
C MET A 9 47.88 9.55 -60.17
N LEU A 10 46.68 10.10 -60.34
CA LEU A 10 45.84 10.66 -59.27
C LEU A 10 45.06 9.51 -58.64
N SER A 11 45.49 9.08 -57.46
CA SER A 11 44.76 8.07 -56.68
C SER A 11 43.59 8.74 -55.98
N LEU A 12 42.39 8.45 -56.44
CA LEU A 12 41.14 8.88 -55.82
C LEU A 12 40.82 7.95 -54.63
N ALA A 13 41.12 8.38 -53.38
CA ALA A 13 40.72 7.65 -52.17
C ALA A 13 39.26 7.94 -51.85
N LEU A 14 38.41 6.94 -52.06
CA LEU A 14 36.99 6.96 -51.72
C LEU A 14 36.83 6.59 -50.23
N THR A 15 36.70 7.57 -49.33
CA THR A 15 36.39 7.39 -47.91
C THR A 15 34.89 7.19 -47.77
N ALA A 16 34.44 5.95 -47.59
CA ALA A 16 33.07 5.63 -47.22
C ALA A 16 32.88 5.90 -45.72
N ALA A 17 32.23 7.00 -45.38
CA ALA A 17 31.79 7.31 -44.01
C ALA A 17 30.55 6.46 -43.67
N ALA A 18 30.74 5.35 -42.95
CA ALA A 18 29.65 4.53 -42.40
C ALA A 18 29.04 5.29 -41.19
N LEU A 19 27.88 5.88 -41.39
CA LEU A 19 27.10 6.52 -40.36
C LEU A 19 26.41 5.44 -39.55
N VAL A 20 27.04 4.97 -38.44
CA VAL A 20 26.45 4.05 -37.49
C VAL A 20 25.45 4.82 -36.65
N CYS A 21 24.17 4.73 -37.03
CA CYS A 21 23.07 5.25 -36.23
C CYS A 21 22.91 4.35 -34.98
N ALA A 22 23.60 4.69 -33.88
CA ALA A 22 23.43 4.01 -32.61
C ALA A 22 22.05 4.35 -32.04
N CYS A 23 21.06 3.52 -32.36
CA CYS A 23 19.77 3.54 -31.65
C CYS A 23 20.01 3.18 -30.20
N SER A 24 20.21 4.19 -29.34
CA SER A 24 20.25 4.02 -27.90
C SER A 24 18.87 3.59 -27.41
N VAL A 25 18.62 2.29 -27.38
CA VAL A 25 17.45 1.72 -26.71
C VAL A 25 17.63 1.98 -25.22
N ARG A 26 17.06 3.08 -24.72
CA ARG A 26 16.98 3.33 -23.29
C ARG A 26 16.04 2.25 -22.72
N PRO A 27 16.48 1.43 -21.75
CA PRO A 27 15.56 0.53 -21.09
C PRO A 27 14.49 1.40 -20.44
N VAL A 28 13.24 1.20 -20.84
CA VAL A 28 12.07 1.73 -20.14
C VAL A 28 12.10 1.06 -18.78
N ARG A 29 12.63 1.76 -17.79
CA ARG A 29 12.58 1.33 -16.40
C ARG A 29 11.11 1.38 -16.04
N ALA A 30 10.46 0.22 -15.94
CA ALA A 30 9.12 0.13 -15.37
C ALA A 30 9.20 0.83 -14.01
N GLN A 31 8.55 1.98 -13.89
CA GLN A 31 8.39 2.64 -12.60
C GLN A 31 7.57 1.67 -11.76
N ALA A 32 8.19 1.07 -10.75
CA ALA A 32 7.47 0.30 -9.76
C ALA A 32 6.40 1.25 -9.20
N THR A 33 5.15 0.95 -9.48
CA THR A 33 4.04 1.76 -8.98
C THR A 33 4.08 1.65 -7.46
N THR A 34 4.42 2.73 -6.78
CA THR A 34 4.46 2.76 -5.32
C THR A 34 3.04 2.52 -4.82
N LEU A 35 2.86 1.49 -4.01
CA LEU A 35 1.58 1.24 -3.36
C LEU A 35 1.34 2.33 -2.32
N VAL A 36 0.17 2.96 -2.38
CA VAL A 36 -0.23 3.99 -1.43
C VAL A 36 -1.46 3.49 -0.69
N PHE A 37 -1.32 3.25 0.61
CA PHE A 37 -2.41 2.76 1.45
C PHE A 37 -3.05 3.90 2.25
N ALA A 38 -4.37 3.94 2.24
CA ALA A 38 -5.15 4.63 3.25
C ALA A 38 -5.68 3.60 4.25
N VAL A 39 -5.54 3.88 5.54
CA VAL A 39 -6.09 3.04 6.61
C VAL A 39 -7.25 3.79 7.22
N ALA A 40 -8.46 3.27 7.04
CA ALA A 40 -9.68 3.81 7.64
C ALA A 40 -9.69 3.58 9.17
N GLU A 41 -10.50 4.32 9.88
CA GLU A 41 -10.77 4.05 11.29
C GLU A 41 -11.42 2.66 11.40
N ILE A 42 -11.02 1.90 12.41
CA ILE A 42 -11.52 0.56 12.61
C ILE A 42 -12.83 0.61 13.41
N HIS A 43 -13.88 0.05 12.84
CA HIS A 43 -15.16 -0.08 13.52
C HIS A 43 -15.07 -1.08 14.67
N TYR A 44 -15.61 -0.74 15.84
CA TYR A 44 -15.57 -1.57 17.04
C TYR A 44 -16.97 -1.87 17.58
N VAL A 45 -17.21 -3.14 17.86
CA VAL A 45 -18.47 -3.61 18.49
C VAL A 45 -18.12 -4.44 19.72
N ASP A 46 -18.75 -4.18 20.83
CA ASP A 46 -18.65 -4.97 22.05
C ASP A 46 -20.00 -5.63 22.37
N THR A 47 -20.03 -6.95 22.40
CA THR A 47 -21.18 -7.76 22.81
C THR A 47 -20.82 -8.71 23.97
N SER A 48 -19.72 -8.43 24.67
CA SER A 48 -19.20 -9.29 25.74
C SER A 48 -20.12 -9.37 26.97
N GLY A 49 -20.98 -8.35 27.14
CA GLY A 49 -21.86 -8.27 28.31
C GLY A 49 -21.14 -7.88 29.60
N GLU A 50 -19.87 -7.36 29.52
CA GLU A 50 -19.15 -6.88 30.69
C GLU A 50 -19.80 -5.67 31.30
N ALA A 51 -19.90 -5.64 32.63
CA ALA A 51 -20.55 -4.54 33.36
C ALA A 51 -19.67 -3.28 33.41
N ILE A 52 -18.35 -3.40 33.19
CA ILE A 52 -17.42 -2.29 33.25
C ILE A 52 -17.32 -1.64 31.88
N ASP A 53 -17.56 -0.33 31.79
CA ASP A 53 -17.34 0.43 30.56
C ASP A 53 -15.85 0.55 30.27
N GLN A 54 -15.39 -0.08 29.19
CA GLN A 54 -14.02 -0.06 28.71
C GLN A 54 -13.86 0.74 27.40
N SER A 55 -14.87 1.50 27.02
CA SER A 55 -14.93 2.19 25.74
C SER A 55 -13.76 3.15 25.49
N ALA A 56 -13.30 3.85 26.52
CA ALA A 56 -12.15 4.76 26.43
C ALA A 56 -10.86 3.99 26.12
N GLU A 57 -10.67 2.84 26.77
CA GLU A 57 -9.51 1.97 26.60
C GLU A 57 -9.50 1.33 25.20
N HIS A 58 -10.65 0.84 24.73
CA HIS A 58 -10.78 0.30 23.38
C HIS A 58 -10.52 1.36 22.31
N ARG A 59 -11.02 2.57 22.47
CA ARG A 59 -10.70 3.67 21.54
C ARG A 59 -9.20 3.99 21.51
N ARG A 60 -8.51 3.94 22.64
CA ARG A 60 -7.05 4.11 22.69
C ARG A 60 -6.35 3.02 21.92
N ARG A 61 -6.69 1.74 22.21
CA ARG A 61 -6.10 0.57 21.54
C ARG A 61 -6.36 0.57 20.03
N LEU A 62 -7.53 0.98 19.58
CA LEU A 62 -7.85 1.12 18.15
C LEU A 62 -6.92 2.12 17.47
N ARG A 63 -6.78 3.32 18.03
CA ARG A 63 -5.86 4.32 17.48
C ARG A 63 -4.41 3.85 17.44
N GLU A 64 -3.95 3.17 18.50
CA GLU A 64 -2.60 2.60 18.55
C GLU A 64 -2.42 1.49 17.50
N PHE A 65 -3.41 0.61 17.35
CA PHE A 65 -3.43 -0.43 16.34
C PHE A 65 -3.34 0.14 14.92
N GLU A 66 -4.17 1.12 14.60
CA GLU A 66 -4.17 1.79 13.30
C GLU A 66 -2.84 2.50 13.01
N ALA A 67 -2.28 3.19 14.00
CA ALA A 67 -1.00 3.86 13.88
C ALA A 67 0.15 2.87 13.66
N ALA A 68 0.14 1.75 14.39
CA ALA A 68 1.14 0.70 14.26
C ALA A 68 1.06 0.01 12.89
N VAL A 69 -0.14 -0.34 12.40
CA VAL A 69 -0.33 -0.89 11.05
C VAL A 69 0.25 0.06 9.99
N ARG A 70 -0.08 1.37 10.06
CA ARG A 70 0.50 2.36 9.12
C ARG A 70 2.03 2.38 9.19
N SER A 71 2.58 2.35 10.40
CA SER A 71 4.03 2.36 10.64
C SER A 71 4.71 1.12 10.05
N ASP A 72 4.19 -0.08 10.33
CA ASP A 72 4.77 -1.34 9.88
C ASP A 72 4.68 -1.50 8.36
N LEU A 73 3.55 -1.10 7.75
CA LEU A 73 3.41 -1.10 6.30
C LEU A 73 4.43 -0.15 5.64
N ALA A 74 4.59 1.06 6.17
CA ALA A 74 5.56 2.02 5.65
C ALA A 74 7.02 1.56 5.85
N ALA A 75 7.33 0.94 6.99
CA ALA A 75 8.67 0.42 7.29
C ALA A 75 9.14 -0.65 6.29
N SER A 76 8.21 -1.30 5.58
CA SER A 76 8.55 -2.25 4.51
C SER A 76 9.26 -1.61 3.32
N GLY A 77 9.17 -0.29 3.15
CA GLY A 77 9.67 0.45 2.00
C GLY A 77 8.90 0.21 0.69
N LYS A 78 7.87 -0.63 0.70
CA LYS A 78 7.04 -0.98 -0.47
C LYS A 78 5.74 -0.16 -0.50
N ILE A 79 5.28 0.31 0.65
CA ILE A 79 3.98 0.95 0.85
C ILE A 79 4.20 2.34 1.43
N ALA A 80 3.57 3.35 0.82
CA ALA A 80 3.44 4.68 1.38
C ALA A 80 2.05 4.84 2.02
N ASN A 81 1.91 5.73 2.99
CA ASN A 81 0.62 6.01 3.62
C ASN A 81 0.00 7.30 3.07
N ALA A 82 -1.31 7.26 2.84
CA ALA A 82 -2.15 8.43 2.61
C ALA A 82 -3.08 8.65 3.81
N ALA A 83 -3.25 9.88 4.23
CA ALA A 83 -4.20 10.25 5.28
C ALA A 83 -5.60 10.45 4.69
N LEU A 84 -6.62 9.89 5.35
CA LEU A 84 -8.01 10.18 5.01
C LEU A 84 -8.46 11.47 5.69
N GLU A 85 -9.05 12.36 4.91
CA GLU A 85 -9.65 13.60 5.42
C GLU A 85 -11.04 13.30 5.99
N CYS A 86 -11.10 13.04 7.29
CA CYS A 86 -12.33 12.73 8.01
C CYS A 86 -12.41 13.45 9.34
N PRO A 87 -13.62 13.81 9.78
CA PRO A 87 -13.81 14.17 11.18
C PRO A 87 -13.44 12.99 12.10
N PRO A 88 -12.96 13.24 13.30
CA PRO A 88 -12.65 12.18 14.25
C PRO A 88 -13.86 11.26 14.51
N ASN A 89 -13.64 9.95 14.54
CA ASN A 89 -14.63 8.89 14.72
C ASN A 89 -15.76 8.90 13.66
N ALA A 90 -15.45 9.29 12.42
CA ALA A 90 -16.42 9.35 11.33
C ALA A 90 -15.91 8.70 10.03
N CYS A 91 -14.87 7.88 10.12
CA CYS A 91 -14.22 7.29 8.96
C CYS A 91 -14.10 5.77 9.05
N SER A 92 -15.01 5.13 9.77
CA SER A 92 -15.09 3.68 9.81
C SER A 92 -16.21 3.14 8.90
N VAL A 93 -16.15 1.86 8.59
CA VAL A 93 -17.24 1.14 7.89
C VAL A 93 -18.53 1.02 8.71
N GLY A 94 -18.53 1.47 9.96
CA GLY A 94 -19.71 1.59 10.81
C GLY A 94 -20.38 2.94 10.68
N ASP A 95 -19.65 3.98 10.25
CA ASP A 95 -20.10 5.37 10.24
C ASP A 95 -20.54 5.82 8.85
N ILE A 96 -19.80 5.40 7.82
CA ILE A 96 -20.10 5.77 6.43
C ILE A 96 -20.05 4.57 5.49
N HIS A 97 -20.74 4.68 4.35
CA HIS A 97 -20.74 3.62 3.34
C HIS A 97 -19.37 3.41 2.71
N ASP A 98 -19.05 2.15 2.35
CA ASP A 98 -17.79 1.76 1.71
C ASP A 98 -17.48 2.59 0.44
N SER A 99 -18.52 2.99 -0.32
CA SER A 99 -18.35 3.85 -1.50
C SER A 99 -17.85 5.25 -1.15
N GLN A 100 -18.22 5.79 -0.01
CA GLN A 100 -17.74 7.10 0.49
C GLN A 100 -16.30 6.98 1.00
N LEU A 101 -15.98 5.91 1.72
CA LEU A 101 -14.59 5.62 2.14
C LEU A 101 -13.67 5.48 0.93
N LEU A 102 -14.11 4.75 -0.11
CA LEU A 102 -13.36 4.64 -1.37
C LEU A 102 -13.19 5.99 -2.07
N GLY A 103 -14.22 6.86 -2.04
CA GLY A 103 -14.12 8.22 -2.54
C GLY A 103 -13.02 9.01 -1.83
N LYS A 104 -13.04 9.01 -0.49
CA LYS A 104 -12.03 9.68 0.34
C LYS A 104 -10.62 9.10 0.12
N ALA A 105 -10.48 7.80 0.00
CA ALA A 105 -9.20 7.16 -0.31
C ALA A 105 -8.66 7.61 -1.68
N LYS A 106 -9.53 7.71 -2.69
CA LYS A 106 -9.17 8.23 -4.01
C LYS A 106 -8.74 9.69 -3.96
N GLU A 107 -9.46 10.54 -3.23
CA GLU A 107 -9.13 11.95 -3.03
C GLU A 107 -7.77 12.12 -2.32
N ALA A 108 -7.46 11.24 -1.36
CA ALA A 108 -6.17 11.18 -0.68
C ALA A 108 -5.03 10.61 -1.56
N GLY A 109 -5.31 10.21 -2.80
CA GLY A 109 -4.32 9.62 -3.70
C GLY A 109 -3.93 8.18 -3.35
N ALA A 110 -4.73 7.50 -2.53
CA ALA A 110 -4.47 6.11 -2.18
C ALA A 110 -4.78 5.17 -3.37
N THR A 111 -3.94 4.16 -3.55
CA THR A 111 -4.20 3.04 -4.47
C THR A 111 -5.00 1.94 -3.80
N HIS A 112 -4.84 1.79 -2.49
CA HIS A 112 -5.48 0.76 -1.67
C HIS A 112 -6.08 1.35 -0.40
N LEU A 113 -7.22 0.81 0.02
CA LEU A 113 -7.91 1.18 1.24
C LEU A 113 -8.01 -0.03 2.15
N LEU A 114 -7.40 0.06 3.34
CA LEU A 114 -7.60 -0.91 4.42
C LEU A 114 -8.78 -0.48 5.27
N ILE A 115 -9.76 -1.35 5.39
CA ILE A 115 -10.90 -1.25 6.29
C ILE A 115 -10.88 -2.38 7.30
N GLY A 116 -11.46 -2.16 8.49
CA GLY A 116 -11.46 -3.15 9.54
C GLY A 116 -12.65 -3.05 10.49
N ARG A 117 -12.97 -4.20 11.09
CA ARG A 117 -13.95 -4.32 12.16
C ARG A 117 -13.42 -5.20 13.26
N PHE A 118 -13.49 -4.73 14.50
CA PHE A 118 -13.28 -5.53 15.70
C PHE A 118 -14.62 -5.87 16.34
N HIS A 119 -14.71 -7.09 16.86
CA HIS A 119 -15.85 -7.54 17.64
C HIS A 119 -15.36 -8.24 18.91
N LYS A 120 -15.59 -7.61 20.05
CA LYS A 120 -15.38 -8.22 21.36
C LYS A 120 -16.59 -9.10 21.70
N MET A 121 -16.39 -10.41 21.62
CA MET A 121 -17.45 -11.38 21.86
C MET A 121 -17.59 -11.76 23.33
N SER A 122 -16.49 -11.68 24.08
CA SER A 122 -16.45 -11.99 25.52
C SER A 122 -15.24 -11.30 26.14
N THR A 123 -15.09 -11.40 27.45
CA THR A 123 -13.91 -10.94 28.23
C THR A 123 -12.57 -11.40 27.63
N LEU A 124 -12.57 -12.55 26.96
CA LEU A 124 -11.32 -13.16 26.48
C LEU A 124 -11.22 -13.24 24.96
N ILE A 125 -12.31 -13.19 24.22
CA ILE A 125 -12.31 -13.45 22.77
C ILE A 125 -12.56 -12.17 22.01
N GLN A 126 -11.57 -11.80 21.19
CA GLN A 126 -11.65 -10.76 20.19
C GLN A 126 -11.64 -11.38 18.80
N GLN A 127 -12.48 -10.86 17.92
CA GLN A 127 -12.49 -11.18 16.51
C GLN A 127 -12.28 -9.91 15.69
N ALA A 128 -11.61 -10.03 14.57
CA ALA A 128 -11.44 -8.91 13.66
C ALA A 128 -11.51 -9.40 12.21
N LYS A 129 -12.13 -8.61 11.36
CA LYS A 129 -12.14 -8.79 9.91
C LYS A 129 -11.50 -7.56 9.28
N PHE A 130 -10.56 -7.80 8.38
CA PHE A 130 -9.87 -6.76 7.61
C PHE A 130 -9.99 -7.06 6.13
N ASP A 131 -10.23 -6.03 5.34
CA ASP A 131 -10.24 -6.08 3.90
C ASP A 131 -9.35 -4.97 3.34
N VAL A 132 -8.53 -5.28 2.32
CA VAL A 132 -7.84 -4.28 1.50
C VAL A 132 -8.55 -4.23 0.16
N ILE A 133 -8.94 -3.04 -0.23
CA ILE A 133 -9.68 -2.78 -1.45
C ILE A 133 -8.79 -2.00 -2.42
N ASP A 134 -8.62 -2.49 -3.64
CA ASP A 134 -8.08 -1.70 -4.74
C ASP A 134 -9.06 -0.56 -5.05
N VAL A 135 -8.60 0.68 -4.87
CA VAL A 135 -9.44 1.89 -5.00
C VAL A 135 -9.92 2.09 -6.45
N LYS A 136 -9.07 1.76 -7.43
CA LYS A 136 -9.38 1.90 -8.86
C LYS A 136 -10.31 0.79 -9.33
N ALA A 137 -9.98 -0.46 -9.03
CA ALA A 137 -10.76 -1.62 -9.44
C ALA A 137 -12.04 -1.80 -8.61
N ARG A 138 -12.09 -1.20 -7.40
CA ARG A 138 -13.18 -1.34 -6.41
C ARG A 138 -13.40 -2.82 -6.03
N LYS A 139 -12.30 -3.55 -5.88
CA LYS A 139 -12.30 -4.98 -5.55
C LYS A 139 -11.49 -5.23 -4.30
N VAL A 140 -11.94 -6.16 -3.47
CA VAL A 140 -11.14 -6.70 -2.36
C VAL A 140 -10.01 -7.51 -2.96
N VAL A 141 -8.77 -7.14 -2.64
CA VAL A 141 -7.53 -7.78 -3.10
C VAL A 141 -6.81 -8.52 -1.98
N PHE A 142 -7.25 -8.32 -0.75
CA PHE A 142 -6.80 -9.06 0.42
C PHE A 142 -7.94 -9.07 1.42
N ASP A 143 -8.17 -10.21 2.06
CA ASP A 143 -9.08 -10.32 3.20
C ASP A 143 -8.46 -11.18 4.32
N ARG A 144 -8.74 -10.83 5.56
CA ARG A 144 -8.25 -11.58 6.70
C ARG A 144 -9.22 -11.53 7.87
N TYR A 145 -9.55 -12.72 8.36
CA TYR A 145 -10.24 -12.89 9.62
C TYR A 145 -9.23 -13.31 10.69
N ILE A 146 -9.26 -12.65 11.84
CA ILE A 146 -8.37 -12.90 12.97
C ILE A 146 -9.24 -13.17 14.20
N SER A 147 -8.90 -14.21 14.94
CA SER A 147 -9.45 -14.44 16.29
C SER A 147 -8.28 -14.54 17.26
N PHE A 148 -8.34 -13.79 18.35
CA PHE A 148 -7.29 -13.82 19.36
C PHE A 148 -7.85 -13.73 20.78
N ARG A 149 -7.02 -14.10 21.75
CA ARG A 149 -7.38 -14.11 23.16
C ARG A 149 -6.70 -12.96 23.89
N GLY A 150 -7.45 -12.37 24.80
CA GLY A 150 -7.04 -11.33 25.71
C GLY A 150 -7.44 -9.94 25.23
N ASP A 151 -7.94 -9.17 26.21
CA ASP A 151 -8.30 -7.77 26.02
C ASP A 151 -7.28 -6.89 26.73
N ASN A 152 -6.04 -6.96 26.27
CA ASN A 152 -4.89 -6.19 26.81
C ASN A 152 -3.97 -5.75 25.66
N ASP A 153 -3.13 -4.76 25.96
CA ASP A 153 -2.24 -4.15 24.97
C ASP A 153 -1.32 -5.16 24.28
N ALA A 154 -0.83 -6.17 25.01
CA ALA A 154 0.05 -7.18 24.44
C ALA A 154 -0.69 -8.07 23.41
N ALA A 155 -1.95 -8.42 23.67
CA ALA A 155 -2.77 -9.20 22.73
C ALA A 155 -3.09 -8.39 21.46
N TRP A 156 -3.44 -7.12 21.62
CA TRP A 156 -3.72 -6.21 20.51
C TRP A 156 -2.49 -5.96 19.64
N ARG A 157 -1.31 -5.72 20.24
CA ARG A 157 -0.05 -5.59 19.48
C ARG A 157 0.31 -6.85 18.70
N ARG A 158 0.08 -8.06 19.27
CA ARG A 158 0.31 -9.30 18.51
C ARG A 158 -0.63 -9.45 17.32
N ALA A 159 -1.89 -9.08 17.48
CA ALA A 159 -2.88 -9.11 16.41
C ALA A 159 -2.54 -8.11 15.30
N GLU A 160 -2.09 -6.91 15.67
CA GLU A 160 -1.63 -5.87 14.75
C GLU A 160 -0.42 -6.35 13.93
N SER A 161 0.66 -6.77 14.59
CA SER A 161 1.87 -7.23 13.91
C SER A 161 1.62 -8.49 13.06
N PHE A 162 0.64 -9.32 13.43
CA PHE A 162 0.19 -10.41 12.59
C PHE A 162 -0.48 -9.88 11.33
N LEU A 163 -1.43 -8.94 11.45
CA LEU A 163 -2.11 -8.33 10.31
C LEU A 163 -1.12 -7.68 9.33
N ALA A 164 -0.21 -6.85 9.84
CA ALA A 164 0.78 -6.16 9.01
C ALA A 164 1.62 -7.15 8.18
N ARG A 165 2.11 -8.23 8.81
CA ARG A 165 2.82 -9.30 8.10
C ARG A 165 1.95 -9.98 7.07
N GLN A 166 0.69 -10.31 7.39
CA GLN A 166 -0.22 -10.95 6.44
C GLN A 166 -0.48 -10.08 5.20
N ILE A 167 -0.63 -8.78 5.38
CA ILE A 167 -0.76 -7.82 4.26
C ILE A 167 0.51 -7.83 3.41
N LEU A 168 1.70 -7.76 4.02
CA LEU A 168 2.96 -7.68 3.31
C LEU A 168 3.33 -8.97 2.57
N ASP A 169 2.96 -10.13 3.12
CA ASP A 169 3.34 -11.45 2.61
C ASP A 169 2.34 -12.01 1.59
N HIS A 170 1.07 -11.64 1.69
CA HIS A 170 -0.03 -12.28 0.95
C HIS A 170 -0.93 -11.29 0.18
N GLY A 171 -0.63 -10.00 0.20
CA GLY A 171 -1.38 -9.04 -0.60
C GLY A 171 -1.11 -9.24 -2.10
N GLU A 172 -2.17 -9.29 -2.90
CA GLU A 172 -2.10 -9.41 -4.37
C GLU A 172 -2.17 -7.99 -4.98
N TRP A 173 -1.01 -7.35 -5.11
CA TRP A 173 -0.87 -5.97 -5.63
C TRP A 173 -0.32 -5.90 -7.05
#